data_dc1378e25955daf7b3e283de8faf6259
#
_entry.id   dc1378e25955daf7b3e283de8faf6259
#
_cell.length_a   1.000
_cell.length_b   1.000
_cell.length_c   1.000
_cell.angle_alpha   90.00
_cell.angle_beta   90.00
_cell.angle_gamma   90.00
#
_symmetry.space_group_name_H-M   'P 1'
#
loop_
_entity.id
_entity.type
_entity.pdbx_description
1 polymer ?
#
loop_
_entity_poly.entity_id
_entity_poly.type
_entity_poly.pdbx_seq_one_letter_code
_entity_poly.pdbx_strand_id
1 'polypeptide(L)'
;MEMTTWLPVAWFAVIGFGVLMYVVLDGFVLGIGILAPMAEDEEQLDIMMNTAAPIWDGNETWLVLGGAGLMAAFPKAYAALLSALYLPVLLLVVALVFRGVAFEFRFKAHRSRRLWSVAFGLGSLLAAFAQGVILGALVEGLQIVDGRYAGGAFSWFSPFSMLTGAAVVFGYALLGSTWLILKTEGREQAFARTLTRPLVVAVIVFMGLVSTWLPFLDSRLMARWFSDGNFWWLSPVPLLTLGVAVALWRSAMHPRRDLPPFLLTLALFILGFIGLVLGMWPYLLPPSMTLWEAAAPASSLGFSLVGLVVLLPVILGYTAWSYRVFRGKVRADAGYH
;
A
#
# COMPACT_ATOMS: atom_id res chain seq x y z
N MET A 1 2.02 -29.68 -16.92
CA MET A 1 2.69 -28.89 -15.87
C MET A 1 2.17 -29.39 -14.54
N GLU A 2 3.02 -29.89 -13.67
CA GLU A 2 2.61 -30.50 -12.40
C GLU A 2 1.96 -29.45 -11.49
N MET A 3 0.91 -29.83 -10.76
CA MET A 3 0.19 -28.95 -9.83
C MET A 3 1.13 -28.29 -8.80
N THR A 4 2.20 -28.99 -8.42
CA THR A 4 3.24 -28.48 -7.52
C THR A 4 4.02 -27.27 -8.07
N THR A 5 4.02 -27.06 -9.38
CA THR A 5 4.79 -26.01 -10.03
C THR A 5 3.97 -24.71 -10.18
N TRP A 6 2.72 -24.79 -10.62
CA TRP A 6 1.92 -23.61 -10.94
C TRP A 6 1.06 -23.07 -9.79
N LEU A 7 0.61 -23.93 -8.87
CA LEU A 7 -0.23 -23.51 -7.74
C LEU A 7 0.44 -22.45 -6.84
N PRO A 8 1.74 -22.59 -6.45
CA PRO A 8 2.42 -21.56 -5.70
C PRO A 8 2.49 -20.21 -6.45
N VAL A 9 2.69 -20.25 -7.78
CA VAL A 9 2.72 -19.03 -8.62
C VAL A 9 1.34 -18.38 -8.67
N ALA A 10 0.27 -19.15 -8.82
CA ALA A 10 -1.11 -18.65 -8.80
C ALA A 10 -1.42 -17.97 -7.46
N TRP A 11 -1.07 -18.60 -6.34
CA TRP A 11 -1.26 -18.04 -5.01
C TRP A 11 -0.41 -16.78 -4.77
N PHE A 12 0.83 -16.75 -5.25
CA PHE A 12 1.66 -15.55 -5.20
C PHE A 12 1.01 -14.39 -5.96
N ALA A 13 0.48 -14.65 -7.16
CA ALA A 13 -0.23 -13.64 -7.93
C ALA A 13 -1.49 -13.14 -7.23
N VAL A 14 -2.27 -14.04 -6.61
CA VAL A 14 -3.48 -13.67 -5.86
C VAL A 14 -3.16 -12.83 -4.63
N ILE A 15 -2.18 -13.25 -3.83
CA ILE A 15 -1.76 -12.50 -2.63
C ILE A 15 -1.18 -11.16 -3.05
N GLY A 16 -0.32 -11.13 -4.08
CA GLY A 16 0.23 -9.90 -4.64
C GLY A 16 -0.87 -8.95 -5.14
N PHE A 17 -1.89 -9.47 -5.82
CA PHE A 17 -3.06 -8.70 -6.21
C PHE A 17 -3.82 -8.14 -5.00
N GLY A 18 -4.07 -8.97 -3.97
CA GLY A 18 -4.71 -8.52 -2.73
C GLY A 18 -3.94 -7.40 -2.03
N VAL A 19 -2.61 -7.54 -1.92
CA VAL A 19 -1.73 -6.50 -1.36
C VAL A 19 -1.77 -5.23 -2.21
N LEU A 20 -1.71 -5.33 -3.54
CA LEU A 20 -1.82 -4.18 -4.43
C LEU A 20 -3.17 -3.47 -4.27
N MET A 21 -4.28 -4.23 -4.22
CA MET A 21 -5.61 -3.67 -4.00
C MET A 21 -5.69 -2.94 -2.65
N TYR A 22 -5.14 -3.53 -1.58
CA TYR A 22 -5.05 -2.85 -0.29
C TYR A 22 -4.27 -1.55 -0.38
N VAL A 23 -3.06 -1.59 -0.95
CA VAL A 23 -2.19 -0.41 -1.08
C VAL A 23 -2.85 0.72 -1.86
N VAL A 24 -3.56 0.43 -2.95
CA VAL A 24 -4.18 1.47 -3.76
C VAL A 24 -5.53 1.96 -3.22
N LEU A 25 -6.31 1.09 -2.56
CA LEU A 25 -7.64 1.44 -2.07
C LEU A 25 -7.60 2.00 -0.64
N ASP A 26 -6.84 1.40 0.27
CA ASP A 26 -6.72 1.92 1.63
C ASP A 26 -5.61 2.99 1.73
N GLY A 27 -4.64 2.97 0.81
CA GLY A 27 -3.56 3.95 0.78
C GLY A 27 -4.05 5.39 0.62
N PHE A 28 -5.09 5.67 -0.18
CA PHE A 28 -5.64 7.04 -0.24
C PHE A 28 -6.41 7.41 1.04
N VAL A 29 -7.05 6.45 1.72
CA VAL A 29 -7.73 6.67 3.00
C VAL A 29 -6.72 7.04 4.08
N LEU A 30 -5.63 6.26 4.19
CA LEU A 30 -4.50 6.59 5.07
C LEU A 30 -3.86 7.91 4.67
N GLY A 31 -3.77 8.20 3.37
CA GLY A 31 -3.28 9.47 2.85
C GLY A 31 -4.11 10.68 3.29
N ILE A 32 -5.43 10.57 3.30
CA ILE A 32 -6.32 11.61 3.87
C ILE A 32 -6.00 11.83 5.34
N GLY A 33 -5.82 10.76 6.12
CA GLY A 33 -5.46 10.86 7.52
C GLY A 33 -4.10 11.51 7.77
N ILE A 34 -3.09 11.21 6.93
CA ILE A 34 -1.77 11.86 6.98
C ILE A 34 -1.89 13.37 6.70
N LEU A 35 -2.80 13.76 5.82
CA LEU A 35 -3.04 15.17 5.47
C LEU A 35 -3.98 15.88 6.47
N ALA A 36 -4.72 15.15 7.29
CA ALA A 36 -5.69 15.69 8.25
C ALA A 36 -5.14 16.80 9.17
N PRO A 37 -3.91 16.71 9.72
CA PRO A 37 -3.34 17.78 10.53
C PRO A 37 -3.09 19.10 9.78
N MET A 38 -3.12 19.08 8.44
CA MET A 38 -2.91 20.26 7.59
C MET A 38 -4.24 20.93 7.20
N ALA A 39 -5.40 20.37 7.60
CA ALA A 39 -6.70 21.00 7.39
C ALA A 39 -6.77 22.33 8.14
N GLU A 40 -7.34 23.37 7.49
CA GLU A 40 -7.40 24.74 8.04
C GLU A 40 -8.42 24.84 9.20
N ASP A 41 -9.48 24.06 9.13
CA ASP A 41 -10.55 24.02 10.14
C ASP A 41 -11.24 22.63 10.20
N GLU A 42 -12.14 22.47 11.17
CA GLU A 42 -12.89 21.23 11.41
C GLU A 42 -13.85 20.89 10.27
N GLU A 43 -14.41 21.89 9.56
CA GLU A 43 -15.32 21.69 8.44
C GLU A 43 -14.57 21.06 7.25
N GLN A 44 -13.39 21.59 6.94
CA GLN A 44 -12.53 21.03 5.90
C GLN A 44 -12.16 19.58 6.23
N LEU A 45 -11.79 19.30 7.49
CA LEU A 45 -11.47 17.94 7.91
C LEU A 45 -12.68 17.01 7.79
N ASP A 46 -13.89 17.48 8.11
CA ASP A 46 -15.13 16.71 7.94
C ASP A 46 -15.34 16.32 6.47
N ILE A 47 -15.19 17.27 5.56
CA ILE A 47 -15.33 17.03 4.13
C ILE A 47 -14.27 16.02 3.67
N MET A 48 -13.01 16.19 4.08
CA MET A 48 -11.93 15.25 3.75
C MET A 48 -12.26 13.83 4.22
N MET A 49 -12.66 13.64 5.47
CA MET A 49 -13.01 12.33 6.03
C MET A 49 -14.24 11.73 5.33
N ASN A 50 -15.26 12.53 5.06
CA ASN A 50 -16.49 12.08 4.38
C ASN A 50 -16.23 11.54 2.97
N THR A 51 -15.12 11.91 2.30
CA THR A 51 -14.76 11.33 1.01
C THR A 51 -14.41 9.84 1.10
N ALA A 52 -13.99 9.35 2.27
CA ALA A 52 -13.56 7.98 2.52
C ALA A 52 -14.51 7.21 3.46
N ALA A 53 -15.29 7.90 4.29
CA ALA A 53 -16.14 7.28 5.31
C ALA A 53 -17.03 6.13 4.80
N PRO A 54 -17.63 6.15 3.60
CA PRO A 54 -18.49 5.06 3.14
C PRO A 54 -17.74 3.84 2.58
N ILE A 55 -16.41 3.88 2.44
CA ILE A 55 -15.64 2.85 1.71
C ILE A 55 -14.42 2.31 2.45
N TRP A 56 -13.96 2.96 3.53
CA TRP A 56 -12.72 2.59 4.23
C TRP A 56 -12.72 1.15 4.76
N ASP A 57 -13.82 0.70 5.35
CA ASP A 57 -13.94 -0.64 5.94
C ASP A 57 -13.85 -1.74 4.85
N GLY A 58 -14.51 -1.51 3.72
CA GLY A 58 -14.42 -2.41 2.56
C GLY A 58 -13.00 -2.52 1.99
N ASN A 59 -12.20 -1.46 2.09
CA ASN A 59 -10.82 -1.45 1.61
C ASN A 59 -9.90 -2.32 2.50
N GLU A 60 -10.14 -2.39 3.81
CA GLU A 60 -9.37 -3.24 4.73
C GLU A 60 -9.54 -4.75 4.45
N THR A 61 -10.62 -5.16 3.81
CA THR A 61 -10.85 -6.56 3.42
C THR A 61 -9.68 -7.11 2.57
N TRP A 62 -9.03 -6.27 1.78
CA TRP A 62 -7.88 -6.66 0.96
C TRP A 62 -6.64 -6.99 1.79
N LEU A 63 -6.43 -6.31 2.92
CA LEU A 63 -5.35 -6.64 3.87
C LEU A 63 -5.60 -8.01 4.50
N VAL A 64 -6.84 -8.28 4.87
CA VAL A 64 -7.25 -9.59 5.44
C VAL A 64 -7.02 -10.69 4.40
N LEU A 65 -7.39 -10.48 3.13
CA LEU A 65 -7.13 -11.42 2.04
C LEU A 65 -5.62 -11.70 1.89
N GLY A 66 -4.79 -10.66 1.93
CA GLY A 66 -3.33 -10.80 1.84
C GLY A 66 -2.77 -11.63 2.99
N GLY A 67 -3.13 -11.30 4.24
CA GLY A 67 -2.64 -11.98 5.44
C GLY A 67 -3.14 -13.42 5.57
N ALA A 68 -4.44 -13.66 5.39
CA ALA A 68 -5.04 -14.99 5.43
C ALA A 68 -4.55 -15.86 4.25
N GLY A 69 -4.43 -15.27 3.06
CA GLY A 69 -3.88 -15.94 1.89
C GLY A 69 -2.43 -16.37 2.09
N LEU A 70 -1.60 -15.50 2.68
CA LEU A 70 -0.21 -15.81 3.00
C LEU A 70 -0.12 -16.97 4.01
N MET A 71 -0.95 -16.97 5.06
CA MET A 71 -1.02 -18.04 6.05
C MET A 71 -1.45 -19.37 5.44
N ALA A 72 -2.45 -19.34 4.55
CA ALA A 72 -3.00 -20.56 3.94
C ALA A 72 -2.07 -21.15 2.88
N ALA A 73 -1.50 -20.31 2.01
CA ALA A 73 -0.71 -20.75 0.87
C ALA A 73 0.79 -20.92 1.19
N PHE A 74 1.33 -20.09 2.09
CA PHE A 74 2.76 -20.04 2.41
C PHE A 74 3.01 -20.02 3.93
N PRO A 75 2.59 -21.07 4.68
CA PRO A 75 2.62 -21.04 6.13
C PRO A 75 4.01 -20.91 6.73
N LYS A 76 5.06 -21.44 6.07
CA LYS A 76 6.45 -21.28 6.51
C LYS A 76 6.90 -19.82 6.42
N ALA A 77 6.60 -19.16 5.30
CA ALA A 77 6.93 -17.75 5.13
C ALA A 77 6.13 -16.87 6.08
N TYR A 78 4.84 -17.16 6.29
CA TYR A 78 4.00 -16.45 7.25
C TYR A 78 4.59 -16.52 8.67
N ALA A 79 4.97 -17.72 9.14
CA ALA A 79 5.56 -17.88 10.46
C ALA A 79 6.90 -17.13 10.62
N ALA A 80 7.78 -17.22 9.61
CA ALA A 80 9.07 -16.55 9.64
C ALA A 80 8.92 -15.01 9.61
N LEU A 81 8.04 -14.51 8.73
CA LEU A 81 7.77 -13.08 8.58
C LEU A 81 7.18 -12.47 9.84
N LEU A 82 6.15 -13.11 10.44
CA LEU A 82 5.57 -12.61 11.68
C LEU A 82 6.55 -12.68 12.86
N SER A 83 7.40 -13.69 12.92
CA SER A 83 8.44 -13.77 13.96
C SER A 83 9.46 -12.64 13.83
N ALA A 84 9.83 -12.28 12.61
CA ALA A 84 10.79 -11.20 12.33
C ALA A 84 10.20 -9.80 12.53
N LEU A 85 8.95 -9.61 12.16
CA LEU A 85 8.31 -8.30 12.01
C LEU A 85 7.14 -8.09 12.97
N TYR A 86 7.06 -8.86 14.08
CA TYR A 86 5.91 -8.76 14.99
C TYR A 86 5.69 -7.36 15.56
N LEU A 87 6.76 -6.61 15.85
CA LEU A 87 6.63 -5.24 16.38
C LEU A 87 6.03 -4.27 15.36
N PRO A 88 6.56 -4.13 14.13
CA PRO A 88 5.93 -3.25 13.14
C PRO A 88 4.55 -3.75 12.69
N VAL A 89 4.29 -5.06 12.67
CA VAL A 89 2.95 -5.61 12.38
C VAL A 89 1.98 -5.25 13.52
N LEU A 90 2.39 -5.37 14.79
CA LEU A 90 1.57 -4.96 15.92
C LEU A 90 1.28 -3.45 15.88
N LEU A 91 2.30 -2.63 15.57
CA LEU A 91 2.11 -1.19 15.39
C LEU A 91 1.10 -0.89 14.28
N LEU A 92 1.20 -1.59 13.14
CA LEU A 92 0.27 -1.46 12.02
C LEU A 92 -1.17 -1.75 12.46
N VAL A 93 -1.40 -2.90 13.12
CA VAL A 93 -2.75 -3.31 13.53
C VAL A 93 -3.35 -2.33 14.55
N VAL A 94 -2.58 -1.94 15.57
CA VAL A 94 -3.02 -0.96 16.56
C VAL A 94 -3.33 0.39 15.92
N ALA A 95 -2.49 0.86 15.02
CA ALA A 95 -2.69 2.11 14.28
C ALA A 95 -3.96 2.09 13.41
N LEU A 96 -4.23 0.97 12.72
CA LEU A 96 -5.46 0.78 11.94
C LEU A 96 -6.70 0.75 12.85
N VAL A 97 -6.64 0.13 14.01
CA VAL A 97 -7.75 0.17 14.99
C VAL A 97 -8.07 1.60 15.40
N PHE A 98 -7.06 2.40 15.77
CA PHE A 98 -7.29 3.81 16.12
C PHE A 98 -7.84 4.63 14.96
N ARG A 99 -7.34 4.41 13.74
CA ARG A 99 -7.85 5.07 12.54
C ARG A 99 -9.30 4.69 12.25
N GLY A 100 -9.66 3.41 12.32
CA GLY A 100 -11.00 2.91 12.07
C GLY A 100 -12.00 3.44 13.11
N VAL A 101 -11.64 3.34 14.39
CA VAL A 101 -12.48 3.86 15.49
C VAL A 101 -12.72 5.37 15.35
N ALA A 102 -11.74 6.12 14.84
CA ALA A 102 -11.88 7.56 14.63
C ALA A 102 -13.01 7.92 13.65
N PHE A 103 -13.24 7.12 12.59
CA PHE A 103 -14.37 7.34 11.67
C PHE A 103 -15.73 7.27 12.38
N GLU A 104 -15.89 6.32 13.31
CA GLU A 104 -17.17 6.13 14.01
C GLU A 104 -17.40 7.13 15.14
N PHE A 105 -16.35 7.44 15.90
CA PHE A 105 -16.48 8.23 17.12
C PHE A 105 -16.38 9.74 16.89
N ARG A 106 -15.56 10.20 15.94
CA ARG A 106 -15.33 11.62 15.72
C ARG A 106 -16.60 12.39 15.36
N PHE A 107 -17.44 11.84 14.48
CA PHE A 107 -18.68 12.47 14.05
C PHE A 107 -19.75 12.53 15.16
N LYS A 108 -19.68 11.61 16.15
CA LYS A 108 -20.60 11.56 17.29
C LYS A 108 -20.05 12.28 18.53
N ALA A 109 -18.76 12.62 18.54
CA ALA A 109 -18.10 13.21 19.70
C ALA A 109 -18.21 14.73 19.70
N HIS A 110 -18.62 15.32 20.86
CA HIS A 110 -18.60 16.78 21.06
C HIS A 110 -17.31 17.23 21.76
N ARG A 111 -17.04 16.67 22.97
CA ARG A 111 -15.89 17.09 23.78
C ARG A 111 -14.54 16.46 23.34
N SER A 112 -14.58 15.24 22.84
CA SER A 112 -13.38 14.47 22.44
C SER A 112 -13.10 14.51 20.94
N ARG A 113 -13.77 15.37 20.17
CA ARG A 113 -13.64 15.43 18.71
C ARG A 113 -12.19 15.62 18.26
N ARG A 114 -11.47 16.53 18.90
CA ARG A 114 -10.04 16.77 18.61
C ARG A 114 -9.18 15.55 18.88
N LEU A 115 -9.47 14.76 19.93
CA LEU A 115 -8.76 13.51 20.22
C LEU A 115 -8.91 12.52 19.05
N TRP A 116 -10.13 12.38 18.53
CA TRP A 116 -10.40 11.50 17.41
C TRP A 116 -9.81 12.01 16.09
N SER A 117 -9.71 13.32 15.89
CA SER A 117 -8.98 13.92 14.77
C SER A 117 -7.49 13.54 14.82
N VAL A 118 -6.88 13.62 16.02
CA VAL A 118 -5.48 13.19 16.22
C VAL A 118 -5.33 11.69 16.04
N ALA A 119 -6.27 10.88 16.55
CA ALA A 119 -6.25 9.43 16.38
C ALA A 119 -6.35 9.02 14.90
N PHE A 120 -7.17 9.71 14.12
CA PHE A 120 -7.26 9.52 12.67
C PHE A 120 -5.93 9.83 11.96
N GLY A 121 -5.36 11.00 12.22
CA GLY A 121 -4.11 11.43 11.58
C GLY A 121 -2.91 10.58 12.00
N LEU A 122 -2.70 10.42 13.31
CA LEU A 122 -1.57 9.66 13.84
C LEU A 122 -1.69 8.16 13.54
N GLY A 123 -2.90 7.58 13.64
CA GLY A 123 -3.16 6.20 13.27
C GLY A 123 -2.83 5.95 11.80
N SER A 124 -3.27 6.84 10.91
CA SER A 124 -2.97 6.73 9.47
C SER A 124 -1.48 6.87 9.18
N LEU A 125 -0.80 7.82 9.82
CA LEU A 125 0.65 8.02 9.68
C LEU A 125 1.44 6.79 10.14
N LEU A 126 1.15 6.27 11.34
CA LEU A 126 1.85 5.11 11.90
C LEU A 126 1.55 3.84 11.12
N ALA A 127 0.32 3.65 10.63
CA ALA A 127 -0.03 2.52 9.78
C ALA A 127 0.74 2.54 8.46
N ALA A 128 0.78 3.69 7.77
CA ALA A 128 1.54 3.86 6.54
C ALA A 128 3.05 3.66 6.75
N PHE A 129 3.59 4.24 7.82
CA PHE A 129 5.01 4.09 8.16
C PHE A 129 5.36 2.64 8.46
N ALA A 130 4.56 1.94 9.27
CA ALA A 130 4.77 0.53 9.61
C ALA A 130 4.72 -0.36 8.36
N GLN A 131 3.81 -0.13 7.42
CA GLN A 131 3.76 -0.86 6.15
C GLN A 131 5.06 -0.69 5.34
N GLY A 132 5.57 0.54 5.24
CA GLY A 132 6.81 0.81 4.54
C GLY A 132 8.02 0.19 5.25
N VAL A 133 8.06 0.20 6.58
CA VAL A 133 9.10 -0.48 7.37
C VAL A 133 9.08 -2.00 7.15
N ILE A 134 7.89 -2.62 7.17
CA ILE A 134 7.70 -4.04 6.87
C ILE A 134 8.22 -4.37 5.47
N LEU A 135 7.84 -3.56 4.48
CA LEU A 135 8.29 -3.73 3.10
C LEU A 135 9.82 -3.60 2.99
N GLY A 136 10.40 -2.57 3.60
CA GLY A 136 11.84 -2.34 3.57
C GLY A 136 12.64 -3.47 4.20
N ALA A 137 12.24 -3.92 5.38
CA ALA A 137 12.86 -5.04 6.06
C ALA A 137 12.74 -6.35 5.28
N LEU A 138 11.60 -6.58 4.60
CA LEU A 138 11.41 -7.74 3.72
C LEU A 138 12.36 -7.71 2.52
N VAL A 139 12.50 -6.56 1.88
CA VAL A 139 13.36 -6.38 0.69
C VAL A 139 14.85 -6.46 1.06
N GLU A 140 15.24 -5.92 2.21
CA GLU A 140 16.59 -5.99 2.74
C GLU A 140 17.02 -7.43 3.07
N GLY A 141 16.03 -8.27 3.39
CA GLY A 141 16.22 -9.68 3.68
C GLY A 141 16.18 -10.01 5.16
N LEU A 142 15.47 -11.10 5.47
CA LEU A 142 15.33 -11.60 6.83
C LEU A 142 16.35 -12.72 7.11
N GLN A 143 16.91 -12.74 8.31
CA GLN A 143 17.81 -13.81 8.75
C GLN A 143 17.01 -15.09 9.04
N ILE A 144 16.97 -16.01 8.07
CA ILE A 144 16.24 -17.27 8.18
C ILE A 144 17.25 -18.43 8.15
N VAL A 145 17.20 -19.27 9.17
CA VAL A 145 18.00 -20.50 9.30
C VAL A 145 17.03 -21.66 9.52
N ASP A 146 17.17 -22.72 8.75
CA ASP A 146 16.30 -23.92 8.79
C ASP A 146 14.81 -23.60 8.73
N GLY A 147 14.44 -22.59 7.91
CA GLY A 147 13.05 -22.16 7.71
C GLY A 147 12.45 -21.36 8.87
N ARG A 148 13.28 -20.95 9.86
CA ARG A 148 12.87 -20.17 11.03
C ARG A 148 13.65 -18.85 11.10
N TYR A 149 13.01 -17.83 11.64
CA TYR A 149 13.68 -16.57 11.91
C TYR A 149 14.74 -16.73 13.00
N ALA A 150 15.95 -16.29 12.71
CA ALA A 150 17.11 -16.38 13.61
C ALA A 150 17.68 -15.02 14.02
N GLY A 151 17.05 -13.92 13.60
CA GLY A 151 17.50 -12.56 13.94
C GLY A 151 16.98 -12.05 15.29
N GLY A 152 17.38 -10.85 15.65
CA GLY A 152 16.94 -10.16 16.87
C GLY A 152 15.58 -9.47 16.71
N ALA A 153 14.94 -9.10 17.83
CA ALA A 153 13.64 -8.44 17.87
C ALA A 153 13.60 -7.09 17.14
N PHE A 154 14.73 -6.45 16.92
CA PHE A 154 14.89 -5.15 16.27
C PHE A 154 15.66 -5.21 14.95
N SER A 155 15.88 -6.39 14.36
CA SER A 155 16.60 -6.51 13.07
C SER A 155 15.90 -5.81 11.90
N TRP A 156 14.60 -5.56 12.03
CA TRP A 156 13.81 -4.76 11.06
C TRP A 156 14.11 -3.26 11.11
N PHE A 157 14.77 -2.78 12.18
CA PHE A 157 15.11 -1.37 12.35
C PHE A 157 16.44 -1.06 11.67
N SER A 158 16.38 -0.72 10.39
CA SER A 158 17.53 -0.37 9.55
C SER A 158 17.32 1.00 8.90
N PRO A 159 18.38 1.69 8.44
CA PRO A 159 18.24 2.93 7.68
C PRO A 159 17.40 2.76 6.43
N PHE A 160 17.48 1.61 5.74
CA PHE A 160 16.70 1.34 4.54
C PHE A 160 15.22 1.13 4.86
N SER A 161 14.89 0.36 5.88
CA SER A 161 13.50 0.16 6.29
C SER A 161 12.84 1.47 6.79
N MET A 162 13.61 2.34 7.47
CA MET A 162 13.12 3.66 7.87
C MET A 162 12.89 4.58 6.66
N LEU A 163 13.77 4.53 5.66
CA LEU A 163 13.60 5.25 4.39
C LEU A 163 12.33 4.79 3.66
N THR A 164 12.12 3.48 3.55
CA THR A 164 10.91 2.93 2.91
C THR A 164 9.66 3.23 3.71
N GLY A 165 9.74 3.27 5.05
CA GLY A 165 8.68 3.78 5.94
C GLY A 165 8.26 5.19 5.56
N ALA A 166 9.21 6.10 5.49
CA ALA A 166 8.96 7.48 5.05
C ALA A 166 8.42 7.56 3.62
N ALA A 167 8.99 6.78 2.69
CA ALA A 167 8.56 6.73 1.29
C ALA A 167 7.07 6.37 1.15
N VAL A 168 6.59 5.38 1.90
CA VAL A 168 5.17 4.98 1.88
C VAL A 168 4.27 6.06 2.47
N VAL A 169 4.69 6.76 3.53
CA VAL A 169 3.94 7.90 4.09
C VAL A 169 3.74 8.99 3.03
N PHE A 170 4.78 9.40 2.33
CA PHE A 170 4.66 10.40 1.26
C PHE A 170 3.86 9.86 0.06
N GLY A 171 4.02 8.60 -0.28
CA GLY A 171 3.24 7.93 -1.32
C GLY A 171 1.74 7.95 -1.00
N TYR A 172 1.35 7.59 0.21
CA TYR A 172 -0.06 7.60 0.61
C TYR A 172 -0.61 9.02 0.75
N ALA A 173 0.18 9.98 1.23
CA ALA A 173 -0.20 11.40 1.21
C ALA A 173 -0.49 11.86 -0.23
N LEU A 174 0.30 11.43 -1.22
CA LEU A 174 0.06 11.70 -2.64
C LEU A 174 -1.24 11.05 -3.14
N LEU A 175 -1.51 9.78 -2.79
CA LEU A 175 -2.79 9.13 -3.10
C LEU A 175 -3.97 9.90 -2.49
N GLY A 176 -3.87 10.28 -1.21
CA GLY A 176 -4.89 11.05 -0.51
C GLY A 176 -5.13 12.42 -1.16
N SER A 177 -4.07 13.16 -1.50
CA SER A 177 -4.21 14.48 -2.14
C SER A 177 -4.88 14.38 -3.51
N THR A 178 -4.51 13.40 -4.33
CA THR A 178 -5.13 13.21 -5.67
C THR A 178 -6.55 12.65 -5.58
N TRP A 179 -6.87 11.85 -4.56
CA TRP A 179 -8.25 11.46 -4.25
C TRP A 179 -9.10 12.67 -3.87
N LEU A 180 -8.60 13.56 -3.01
CA LEU A 180 -9.31 14.79 -2.64
C LEU A 180 -9.55 15.68 -3.86
N ILE A 181 -8.61 15.80 -4.81
CA ILE A 181 -8.84 16.50 -6.08
C ILE A 181 -10.04 15.91 -6.82
N LEU A 182 -10.16 14.58 -6.85
CA LEU A 182 -11.23 13.88 -7.53
C LEU A 182 -12.58 14.06 -6.83
N LYS A 183 -12.60 14.05 -5.48
CA LYS A 183 -13.81 13.91 -4.66
C LYS A 183 -14.34 15.21 -4.07
N THR A 184 -13.61 16.32 -4.18
CA THR A 184 -14.01 17.61 -3.60
C THR A 184 -14.05 18.72 -4.66
N GLU A 185 -14.61 19.87 -4.27
CA GLU A 185 -14.71 21.09 -5.06
C GLU A 185 -14.23 22.30 -4.22
N GLY A 186 -14.08 23.44 -4.86
CA GLY A 186 -13.79 24.68 -4.15
C GLY A 186 -12.49 24.70 -3.35
N ARG A 187 -12.58 25.09 -2.08
CA ARG A 187 -11.44 25.27 -1.15
C ARG A 187 -10.69 23.95 -0.91
N GLU A 188 -11.38 22.86 -0.68
CA GLU A 188 -10.78 21.55 -0.37
C GLU A 188 -10.01 21.01 -1.58
N GLN A 189 -10.56 21.18 -2.77
CA GLN A 189 -9.85 20.78 -3.99
C GLN A 189 -8.62 21.66 -4.24
N ALA A 190 -8.72 22.99 -4.01
CA ALA A 190 -7.58 23.89 -4.14
C ALA A 190 -6.47 23.53 -3.14
N PHE A 191 -6.82 23.28 -1.88
CA PHE A 191 -5.90 22.78 -0.85
C PHE A 191 -5.19 21.49 -1.32
N ALA A 192 -5.93 20.48 -1.78
CA ALA A 192 -5.37 19.24 -2.27
C ALA A 192 -4.40 19.45 -3.44
N ARG A 193 -4.72 20.35 -4.38
CA ARG A 193 -3.85 20.68 -5.52
C ARG A 193 -2.54 21.33 -5.09
N THR A 194 -2.56 22.19 -4.05
CA THR A 194 -1.33 22.82 -3.54
C THR A 194 -0.37 21.79 -2.94
N LEU A 195 -0.91 20.77 -2.27
CA LEU A 195 -0.13 19.70 -1.66
C LEU A 195 0.38 18.66 -2.66
N THR A 196 -0.37 18.38 -3.74
CA THR A 196 -0.02 17.34 -4.70
C THR A 196 1.35 17.56 -5.35
N ARG A 197 1.71 18.77 -5.70
CA ARG A 197 2.99 19.07 -6.37
C ARG A 197 4.23 18.71 -5.54
N PRO A 198 4.38 19.23 -4.32
CA PRO A 198 5.54 18.87 -3.49
C PRO A 198 5.54 17.37 -3.18
N LEU A 199 4.37 16.75 -3.03
CA LEU A 199 4.27 15.31 -2.80
C LEU A 199 4.74 14.48 -4.00
N VAL A 200 4.46 14.89 -5.24
CA VAL A 200 5.02 14.23 -6.45
C VAL A 200 6.55 14.27 -6.43
N VAL A 201 7.13 15.43 -6.12
CA VAL A 201 8.60 15.56 -6.02
C VAL A 201 9.15 14.66 -4.94
N ALA A 202 8.54 14.68 -3.74
CA ALA A 202 8.98 13.84 -2.62
C ALA A 202 8.92 12.35 -2.99
N VAL A 203 7.83 11.88 -3.58
CA VAL A 203 7.67 10.48 -4.00
C VAL A 203 8.73 10.08 -5.03
N ILE A 204 9.01 10.92 -6.03
CA ILE A 204 10.06 10.63 -7.03
C ILE A 204 11.45 10.60 -6.40
N VAL A 205 11.74 11.51 -5.47
CA VAL A 205 13.00 11.49 -4.72
C VAL A 205 13.13 10.20 -3.91
N PHE A 206 12.09 9.81 -3.16
CA PHE A 206 12.10 8.55 -2.41
C PHE A 206 12.22 7.31 -3.31
N MET A 207 11.48 7.26 -4.42
CA MET A 207 11.62 6.18 -5.39
C MET A 207 13.04 6.11 -5.97
N GLY A 208 13.65 7.25 -6.28
CA GLY A 208 15.03 7.34 -6.72
C GLY A 208 16.01 6.83 -5.67
N LEU A 209 15.87 7.29 -4.41
CA LEU A 209 16.73 6.84 -3.29
C LEU A 209 16.61 5.33 -3.06
N VAL A 210 15.40 4.79 -3.00
CA VAL A 210 15.18 3.34 -2.83
C VAL A 210 15.77 2.57 -4.01
N SER A 211 15.50 3.00 -5.25
CA SER A 211 15.99 2.32 -6.45
C SER A 211 17.52 2.33 -6.57
N THR A 212 18.17 3.42 -6.15
CA THR A 212 19.65 3.49 -6.14
C THR A 212 20.27 2.72 -5.00
N TRP A 213 19.57 2.53 -3.88
CA TRP A 213 20.07 1.78 -2.73
C TRP A 213 19.95 0.26 -2.92
N LEU A 214 18.88 -0.22 -3.57
CA LEU A 214 18.59 -1.65 -3.77
C LEU A 214 19.77 -2.46 -4.31
N PRO A 215 20.52 -2.04 -5.34
CA PRO A 215 21.67 -2.80 -5.85
C PRO A 215 22.80 -3.02 -4.84
N PHE A 216 22.91 -2.15 -3.82
CA PHE A 216 23.93 -2.27 -2.78
C PHE A 216 23.52 -3.20 -1.64
N LEU A 217 22.24 -3.53 -1.51
CA LEU A 217 21.75 -4.47 -0.51
C LEU A 217 22.01 -5.92 -0.91
N ASP A 218 21.90 -6.22 -2.20
CA ASP A 218 22.02 -7.58 -2.70
C ASP A 218 22.65 -7.60 -4.09
N SER A 219 23.82 -8.25 -4.20
CA SER A 219 24.54 -8.41 -5.47
C SER A 219 23.73 -9.13 -6.56
N ARG A 220 22.73 -9.94 -6.20
CA ARG A 220 21.81 -10.59 -7.13
C ARG A 220 20.88 -9.60 -7.81
N LEU A 221 20.46 -8.55 -7.12
CA LEU A 221 19.67 -7.47 -7.73
C LEU A 221 20.50 -6.74 -8.78
N MET A 222 21.76 -6.42 -8.44
CA MET A 222 22.71 -5.84 -9.40
C MET A 222 22.91 -6.75 -10.63
N ALA A 223 23.16 -8.04 -10.41
CA ALA A 223 23.32 -9.01 -11.49
C ALA A 223 22.05 -9.11 -12.34
N ARG A 224 20.86 -9.16 -11.73
CA ARG A 224 19.58 -9.21 -12.45
C ARG A 224 19.37 -8.01 -13.37
N TRP A 225 19.74 -6.82 -12.96
CA TRP A 225 19.57 -5.62 -13.77
C TRP A 225 20.60 -5.48 -14.88
N PHE A 226 21.85 -5.89 -14.62
CA PHE A 226 22.99 -5.55 -15.49
C PHE A 226 23.63 -6.75 -16.19
N SER A 227 23.21 -8.01 -15.89
CA SER A 227 23.69 -9.21 -16.60
C SER A 227 22.81 -9.55 -17.80
N ASP A 228 23.38 -10.23 -18.76
CA ASP A 228 22.71 -10.91 -19.89
C ASP A 228 21.76 -10.03 -20.72
N GLY A 229 22.02 -8.72 -20.78
CA GLY A 229 21.15 -7.79 -21.53
C GLY A 229 19.81 -7.50 -20.87
N ASN A 230 19.58 -7.93 -19.63
CA ASN A 230 18.35 -7.69 -18.88
C ASN A 230 18.04 -6.20 -18.70
N PHE A 231 19.06 -5.36 -18.69
CA PHE A 231 18.89 -3.90 -18.62
C PHE A 231 17.88 -3.37 -19.64
N TRP A 232 17.91 -3.87 -20.89
CA TRP A 232 17.00 -3.43 -21.93
C TRP A 232 15.55 -3.83 -21.68
N TRP A 233 15.33 -4.99 -21.05
CA TRP A 233 13.98 -5.49 -20.74
C TRP A 233 13.39 -4.89 -19.45
N LEU A 234 14.24 -4.47 -18.52
CA LEU A 234 13.83 -3.90 -17.25
C LEU A 234 13.75 -2.37 -17.26
N SER A 235 14.56 -1.72 -18.10
CA SER A 235 14.59 -0.24 -18.24
C SER A 235 13.25 0.42 -18.60
N PRO A 236 12.29 -0.21 -19.29
CA PRO A 236 10.98 0.39 -19.51
C PRO A 236 10.24 0.77 -18.20
N VAL A 237 10.42 0.01 -17.13
CA VAL A 237 9.73 0.28 -15.84
C VAL A 237 10.13 1.64 -15.27
N PRO A 238 11.41 1.96 -14.99
CA PRO A 238 11.81 3.28 -14.49
C PRO A 238 11.52 4.41 -15.48
N LEU A 239 11.64 4.17 -16.80
CA LEU A 239 11.32 5.19 -17.81
C LEU A 239 9.83 5.52 -17.83
N LEU A 240 8.95 4.51 -17.78
CA LEU A 240 7.50 4.70 -17.67
C LEU A 240 7.15 5.40 -16.36
N THR A 241 7.79 5.03 -15.25
CA THR A 241 7.59 5.67 -13.94
C THR A 241 7.90 7.16 -14.03
N LEU A 242 9.02 7.54 -14.63
CA LEU A 242 9.37 8.96 -14.83
C LEU A 242 8.36 9.66 -15.75
N GLY A 243 7.96 9.03 -16.85
CA GLY A 243 6.94 9.56 -17.77
C GLY A 243 5.61 9.79 -17.08
N VAL A 244 5.14 8.83 -16.27
CA VAL A 244 3.91 8.95 -15.48
C VAL A 244 4.04 10.05 -14.43
N ALA A 245 5.18 10.20 -13.76
CA ALA A 245 5.43 11.27 -12.80
C ALA A 245 5.36 12.67 -13.45
N VAL A 246 5.97 12.84 -14.62
CA VAL A 246 5.89 14.09 -15.38
C VAL A 246 4.45 14.37 -15.82
N ALA A 247 3.72 13.35 -16.28
CA ALA A 247 2.31 13.48 -16.65
C ALA A 247 1.43 13.87 -15.43
N LEU A 248 1.69 13.25 -14.27
CA LEU A 248 1.02 13.56 -13.01
C LEU A 248 1.28 15.01 -12.58
N TRP A 249 2.54 15.43 -12.58
CA TRP A 249 2.93 16.81 -12.30
C TRP A 249 2.16 17.81 -13.17
N ARG A 250 2.15 17.57 -14.49
CA ARG A 250 1.42 18.43 -15.44
C ARG A 250 -0.09 18.39 -15.23
N SER A 251 -0.64 17.21 -14.96
CA SER A 251 -2.07 17.02 -14.73
C SER A 251 -2.55 17.73 -13.46
N ALA A 252 -1.78 17.67 -12.38
CA ALA A 252 -2.08 18.35 -11.12
C ALA A 252 -2.13 19.88 -11.26
N MET A 253 -1.46 20.44 -12.28
CA MET A 253 -1.49 21.89 -12.59
C MET A 253 -2.77 22.31 -13.33
N HIS A 254 -3.50 21.40 -13.93
CA HIS A 254 -4.67 21.72 -14.74
C HIS A 254 -5.95 21.82 -13.89
N PRO A 255 -6.56 23.02 -13.75
CA PRO A 255 -7.71 23.20 -12.85
C PRO A 255 -8.97 22.43 -13.27
N ARG A 256 -9.07 22.03 -14.54
CA ARG A 256 -10.24 21.30 -15.09
C ARG A 256 -10.05 19.78 -15.17
N ARG A 257 -8.94 19.24 -14.67
CA ARG A 257 -8.65 17.79 -14.74
C ARG A 257 -8.65 17.20 -13.33
N ASP A 258 -9.75 16.56 -12.94
CA ASP A 258 -9.90 16.00 -11.59
C ASP A 258 -9.53 14.52 -11.53
N LEU A 259 -9.92 13.73 -12.53
CA LEU A 259 -9.66 12.28 -12.58
C LEU A 259 -8.20 11.90 -12.92
N PRO A 260 -7.53 12.53 -13.92
CA PRO A 260 -6.20 12.11 -14.33
C PRO A 260 -5.14 12.13 -13.23
N PRO A 261 -5.08 13.11 -12.29
CA PRO A 261 -4.11 13.06 -11.20
C PRO A 261 -4.20 11.78 -10.37
N PHE A 262 -5.39 11.33 -10.03
CA PHE A 262 -5.59 10.11 -9.26
C PHE A 262 -5.18 8.86 -10.05
N LEU A 263 -5.62 8.73 -11.31
CA LEU A 263 -5.25 7.58 -12.15
C LEU A 263 -3.74 7.48 -12.39
N LEU A 264 -3.06 8.61 -12.58
CA LEU A 264 -1.61 8.64 -12.75
C LEU A 264 -0.88 8.29 -11.45
N THR A 265 -1.43 8.66 -10.29
CA THR A 265 -0.90 8.22 -9.00
C THR A 265 -1.07 6.71 -8.82
N LEU A 266 -2.23 6.14 -9.15
CA LEU A 266 -2.41 4.69 -9.16
C LEU A 266 -1.40 3.99 -10.09
N ALA A 267 -1.17 4.56 -11.28
CA ALA A 267 -0.16 4.02 -12.22
C ALA A 267 1.26 4.03 -11.62
N LEU A 268 1.65 5.05 -10.86
CA LEU A 268 2.93 5.07 -10.14
C LEU A 268 3.04 3.92 -9.13
N PHE A 269 1.99 3.68 -8.36
CA PHE A 269 1.96 2.57 -7.38
C PHE A 269 2.01 1.21 -8.06
N ILE A 270 1.27 1.02 -9.17
CA ILE A 270 1.30 -0.21 -9.95
C ILE A 270 2.70 -0.45 -10.54
N LEU A 271 3.34 0.57 -11.10
CA LEU A 271 4.71 0.46 -11.63
C LEU A 271 5.73 0.15 -10.54
N GLY A 272 5.61 0.80 -9.38
CA GLY A 272 6.44 0.50 -8.21
C GLY A 272 6.26 -0.94 -7.72
N PHE A 273 5.02 -1.42 -7.67
CA PHE A 273 4.69 -2.80 -7.30
C PHE A 273 5.25 -3.81 -8.31
N ILE A 274 5.13 -3.54 -9.62
CA ILE A 274 5.73 -4.38 -10.67
C ILE A 274 7.25 -4.44 -10.49
N GLY A 275 7.90 -3.29 -10.26
CA GLY A 275 9.34 -3.23 -10.02
C GLY A 275 9.76 -4.07 -8.80
N LEU A 276 8.98 -4.00 -7.71
CA LEU A 276 9.18 -4.80 -6.51
C LEU A 276 9.07 -6.30 -6.80
N VAL A 277 7.98 -6.73 -7.44
CA VAL A 277 7.76 -8.14 -7.80
C VAL A 277 8.87 -8.67 -8.69
N LEU A 278 9.29 -7.90 -9.71
CA LEU A 278 10.40 -8.26 -10.59
C LEU A 278 11.74 -8.37 -9.82
N GLY A 279 11.96 -7.50 -8.83
CA GLY A 279 13.14 -7.55 -7.97
C GLY A 279 13.17 -8.77 -7.04
N MET A 280 12.04 -9.12 -6.45
CA MET A 280 11.94 -10.21 -5.47
C MET A 280 11.87 -11.60 -6.10
N TRP A 281 11.32 -11.73 -7.32
CA TRP A 281 11.13 -13.03 -7.97
C TRP A 281 12.44 -13.83 -8.06
N PRO A 282 12.47 -15.17 -7.79
CA PRO A 282 11.34 -16.04 -7.40
C PRO A 282 11.18 -16.19 -5.87
N TYR A 283 11.75 -15.29 -5.08
CA TYR A 283 11.73 -15.38 -3.63
C TYR A 283 10.44 -14.75 -3.06
N LEU A 284 9.86 -15.44 -2.10
CA LEU A 284 8.82 -14.88 -1.24
C LEU A 284 9.45 -14.13 -0.05
N LEU A 285 10.51 -14.68 0.52
CA LEU A 285 11.36 -14.03 1.52
C LEU A 285 12.81 -13.98 1.00
N PRO A 286 13.22 -12.90 0.34
CA PRO A 286 14.58 -12.76 -0.16
C PRO A 286 15.60 -12.77 0.99
N PRO A 287 16.78 -13.32 0.81
CA PRO A 287 17.21 -14.28 -0.22
C PRO A 287 16.93 -15.75 0.13
N SER A 288 16.24 -15.98 1.25
CA SER A 288 16.31 -17.23 2.02
C SER A 288 15.24 -18.26 1.62
N MET A 289 14.12 -17.83 1.04
CA MET A 289 12.99 -18.73 0.78
C MET A 289 12.27 -18.39 -0.52
N THR A 290 12.25 -19.35 -1.44
CA THR A 290 11.49 -19.27 -2.71
C THR A 290 10.00 -19.54 -2.50
N LEU A 291 9.18 -19.26 -3.53
CA LEU A 291 7.74 -19.56 -3.51
C LEU A 291 7.48 -21.03 -3.25
N TRP A 292 8.24 -21.92 -3.92
CA TRP A 292 8.02 -23.36 -3.86
C TRP A 292 8.44 -23.97 -2.53
N GLU A 293 9.51 -23.46 -1.91
CA GLU A 293 9.95 -23.88 -0.57
C GLU A 293 8.99 -23.45 0.53
N ALA A 294 8.34 -22.28 0.35
CA ALA A 294 7.37 -21.73 1.29
C ALA A 294 5.98 -22.40 1.18
N ALA A 295 5.67 -23.00 0.03
CA ALA A 295 4.34 -23.43 -0.32
C ALA A 295 3.80 -24.54 0.59
N ALA A 296 2.49 -24.48 0.86
CA ALA A 296 1.73 -25.54 1.46
C ALA A 296 1.60 -26.73 0.49
N PRO A 297 1.20 -27.94 0.95
CA PRO A 297 0.95 -29.07 0.08
C PRO A 297 -0.04 -28.75 -1.04
N ALA A 298 0.17 -29.33 -2.24
CA ALA A 298 -0.63 -29.02 -3.43
C ALA A 298 -2.14 -29.27 -3.22
N SER A 299 -2.50 -30.28 -2.41
CA SER A 299 -3.90 -30.55 -2.04
C SER A 299 -4.55 -29.39 -1.28
N SER A 300 -3.81 -28.78 -0.33
CA SER A 300 -4.30 -27.62 0.44
C SER A 300 -4.40 -26.39 -0.44
N LEU A 301 -3.38 -26.13 -1.28
CA LEU A 301 -3.39 -25.00 -2.23
C LEU A 301 -4.57 -25.12 -3.21
N GLY A 302 -4.80 -26.32 -3.77
CA GLY A 302 -5.89 -26.56 -4.70
C GLY A 302 -7.26 -26.39 -4.05
N PHE A 303 -7.47 -26.96 -2.87
CA PHE A 303 -8.73 -26.83 -2.13
C PHE A 303 -9.04 -25.35 -1.81
N SER A 304 -8.07 -24.65 -1.25
CA SER A 304 -8.25 -23.22 -0.90
C SER A 304 -8.46 -22.33 -2.13
N LEU A 305 -7.85 -22.68 -3.28
CA LEU A 305 -8.03 -21.94 -4.53
C LEU A 305 -9.47 -22.03 -5.05
N VAL A 306 -10.15 -23.19 -4.87
CA VAL A 306 -11.57 -23.34 -5.24
C VAL A 306 -12.44 -22.34 -4.47
N GLY A 307 -12.23 -22.21 -3.15
CA GLY A 307 -12.94 -21.22 -2.35
C GLY A 307 -12.65 -19.78 -2.81
N LEU A 308 -11.40 -19.49 -3.13
CA LEU A 308 -10.98 -18.16 -3.58
C LEU A 308 -11.58 -17.79 -4.95
N VAL A 309 -11.67 -18.73 -5.90
CA VAL A 309 -12.27 -18.49 -7.24
C VAL A 309 -13.74 -18.05 -7.12
N VAL A 310 -14.44 -18.50 -6.07
CA VAL A 310 -15.81 -18.05 -5.77
C VAL A 310 -15.82 -16.71 -5.04
N LEU A 311 -14.98 -16.56 -4.01
CA LEU A 311 -14.99 -15.37 -3.14
C LEU A 311 -14.42 -14.12 -3.82
N LEU A 312 -13.35 -14.27 -4.61
CA LEU A 312 -12.68 -13.12 -5.21
C LEU A 312 -13.59 -12.30 -6.16
N PRO A 313 -14.38 -12.92 -7.08
CA PRO A 313 -15.35 -12.19 -7.88
C PRO A 313 -16.42 -11.48 -7.04
N VAL A 314 -16.86 -12.08 -5.92
CA VAL A 314 -17.85 -11.47 -5.02
C VAL A 314 -17.26 -10.21 -4.35
N ILE A 315 -16.02 -10.31 -3.83
CA ILE A 315 -15.32 -9.17 -3.21
C ILE A 315 -15.11 -8.06 -4.25
N LEU A 316 -14.65 -8.40 -5.46
CA LEU A 316 -14.47 -7.44 -6.55
C LEU A 316 -15.78 -6.78 -6.96
N GLY A 317 -16.87 -7.57 -7.08
CA GLY A 317 -18.20 -7.06 -7.40
C GLY A 317 -18.71 -6.11 -6.33
N TYR A 318 -18.57 -6.46 -5.05
CA TYR A 318 -18.94 -5.59 -3.93
C TYR A 318 -18.10 -4.30 -3.93
N THR A 319 -16.79 -4.41 -4.06
CA THR A 319 -15.91 -3.24 -4.13
C THR A 319 -16.31 -2.32 -5.28
N ALA A 320 -16.47 -2.84 -6.50
CA ALA A 320 -16.87 -2.04 -7.66
C ALA A 320 -18.24 -1.39 -7.46
N TRP A 321 -19.19 -2.11 -6.86
CA TRP A 321 -20.51 -1.60 -6.54
C TRP A 321 -20.45 -0.46 -5.52
N SER A 322 -19.70 -0.61 -4.43
CA SER A 322 -19.50 0.41 -3.40
C SER A 322 -18.96 1.71 -4.01
N TYR A 323 -17.88 1.62 -4.80
CA TYR A 323 -17.31 2.78 -5.48
C TYR A 323 -18.26 3.42 -6.50
N ARG A 324 -19.14 2.63 -7.14
CA ARG A 324 -20.17 3.13 -8.05
C ARG A 324 -21.29 3.87 -7.31
N VAL A 325 -21.73 3.36 -6.17
CA VAL A 325 -22.80 4.00 -5.34
C VAL A 325 -22.31 5.34 -4.81
N PHE A 326 -21.10 5.39 -4.27
CA PHE A 326 -20.52 6.60 -3.67
C PHE A 326 -19.69 7.42 -4.68
N ARG A 327 -20.02 7.32 -5.98
CA ARG A 327 -19.39 8.17 -7.02
C ARG A 327 -19.85 9.61 -6.87
N GLY A 328 -19.04 10.53 -7.36
CA GLY A 328 -19.35 11.97 -7.33
C GLY A 328 -18.56 12.72 -6.28
N LYS A 329 -18.80 14.02 -6.18
CA LYS A 329 -18.08 14.90 -5.26
C LYS A 329 -18.86 15.04 -3.96
N VAL A 330 -18.13 15.13 -2.86
CA VAL A 330 -18.68 15.34 -1.52
C VAL A 330 -18.82 16.84 -1.30
N ARG A 331 -19.98 17.26 -0.75
CA ARG A 331 -20.29 18.62 -0.37
C ARG A 331 -20.50 18.72 1.14
N ALA A 332 -20.39 19.93 1.67
CA ALA A 332 -20.53 20.20 3.10
C ALA A 332 -21.92 19.79 3.66
N ASP A 333 -22.98 19.82 2.82
CA ASP A 333 -24.34 19.44 3.17
C ASP A 333 -24.63 17.93 3.07
N ALA A 334 -23.69 17.16 2.49
CA ALA A 334 -23.80 15.72 2.34
C ALA A 334 -23.04 15.00 3.48
N GLY A 335 -23.44 15.21 4.73
CA GLY A 335 -22.84 14.52 5.89
C GLY A 335 -23.15 13.02 5.87
N TYR A 336 -22.16 12.20 6.22
CA TYR A 336 -22.34 10.79 6.57
C TYR A 336 -22.98 10.74 7.98
N HIS A 337 -24.25 10.36 8.05
CA HIS A 337 -25.01 10.22 9.29
C HIS A 337 -25.18 8.75 9.65
#